data_a9f088bef499c77c632bef9807e528f9
#
_entry.id   a9f088bef499c77c632bef9807e528f9
#
_cell.length_a   1.000
_cell.length_b   1.000
_cell.length_c   1.000
_cell.angle_alpha   90.00
_cell.angle_beta   90.00
_cell.angle_gamma   90.00
#
_symmetry.space_group_name_H-M   'P 1'
#
loop_
_entity.id
_entity.type
_entity.pdbx_description
1 polymer ?
#
loop_
_entity_poly.entity_id
_entity_poly.type
_entity_poly.pdbx_seq_one_letter_code
_entity_poly.pdbx_strand_id
1 'polypeptide(L)'
;EDQNAMLRALGAPSLDDLIERTVPGAIRLRERLSVSKALTESEYLEHIDGLAAQNTVFRNYIGMGYYPTEVPSVIRRNVLENPGWYTAYTPYQAEIAQGRLEALLNFQTMVMDLTGMEVANASLLDEGTAAAEAMAMLFTARPRPQVKAGKNRFLIDEAVYPQTLSLIHISEPTRRAII
;
A
#
# COMPACT_ATOMS: atom_id res chain seq x y z
N GLU A 1 33.12 9.04 18.32
CA GLU A 1 33.18 9.88 19.54
C GLU A 1 31.85 9.93 20.26
N ASP A 2 30.76 10.27 19.60
CA ASP A 2 29.44 10.45 20.19
C ASP A 2 28.89 9.18 20.84
N GLN A 3 29.04 8.03 20.19
CA GLN A 3 28.59 6.74 20.74
C GLN A 3 29.23 6.44 22.10
N ASN A 4 30.54 6.71 22.24
CA ASN A 4 31.26 6.50 23.48
C ASN A 4 30.83 7.51 24.58
N ALA A 5 30.49 8.73 24.17
CA ALA A 5 29.96 9.72 25.11
C ALA A 5 28.58 9.32 25.64
N MET A 6 27.69 8.84 24.74
CA MET A 6 26.38 8.31 25.12
C MET A 6 26.48 7.10 26.04
N LEU A 7 27.35 6.13 25.74
CA LEU A 7 27.55 4.95 26.58
C LEU A 7 28.03 5.33 27.98
N ARG A 8 28.97 6.27 28.09
CA ARG A 8 29.42 6.82 29.40
C ARG A 8 28.28 7.48 30.16
N ALA A 9 27.44 8.26 29.48
CA ALA A 9 26.28 8.92 30.13
C ALA A 9 25.28 7.90 30.65
N LEU A 10 25.13 6.76 29.99
CA LEU A 10 24.25 5.66 30.39
C LEU A 10 24.89 4.68 31.40
N GLY A 11 26.15 4.86 31.73
CA GLY A 11 26.90 3.93 32.59
C GLY A 11 27.05 2.54 31.98
N ALA A 12 27.08 2.46 30.63
CA ALA A 12 27.28 1.21 29.90
C ALA A 12 28.71 1.12 29.36
N PRO A 13 29.44 0.04 29.63
CA PRO A 13 30.84 -0.11 29.17
C PRO A 13 30.92 -0.36 27.66
N SER A 14 29.87 -0.92 27.03
CA SER A 14 29.80 -1.18 25.61
C SER A 14 28.36 -1.20 25.10
N LEU A 15 28.19 -1.16 23.78
CA LEU A 15 26.88 -1.31 23.15
C LEU A 15 26.30 -2.72 23.40
N ASP A 16 27.15 -3.74 23.37
CA ASP A 16 26.73 -5.12 23.63
C ASP A 16 26.21 -5.29 25.06
N ASP A 17 26.86 -4.69 26.05
CA ASP A 17 26.40 -4.68 27.44
C ASP A 17 25.04 -3.93 27.57
N LEU A 18 24.88 -2.81 26.88
CA LEU A 18 23.61 -2.09 26.86
C LEU A 18 22.48 -2.93 26.25
N ILE A 19 22.76 -3.60 25.15
CA ILE A 19 21.81 -4.50 24.48
C ILE A 19 21.45 -5.67 25.41
N GLU A 20 22.45 -6.25 26.10
CA GLU A 20 22.22 -7.37 27.00
C GLU A 20 21.31 -7.02 28.19
N ARG A 21 21.43 -5.80 28.69
CA ARG A 21 20.56 -5.28 29.77
C ARG A 21 19.16 -4.90 29.33
N THR A 22 18.99 -4.53 28.04
CA THR A 22 17.73 -3.96 27.54
C THR A 22 16.89 -4.91 26.72
N VAL A 23 17.52 -5.87 26.01
CA VAL A 23 16.83 -6.81 25.14
C VAL A 23 16.71 -8.18 25.79
N PRO A 24 15.49 -8.68 26.05
CA PRO A 24 15.30 -10.01 26.61
C PRO A 24 16.01 -11.08 25.77
N GLY A 25 16.73 -12.00 26.45
CA GLY A 25 17.53 -13.04 25.78
C GLY A 25 16.74 -13.95 24.84
N ALA A 26 15.43 -14.10 25.08
CA ALA A 26 14.55 -14.93 24.26
C ALA A 26 14.29 -14.35 22.85
N ILE A 27 14.41 -13.03 22.68
CA ILE A 27 14.18 -12.34 21.39
C ILE A 27 15.47 -11.79 20.79
N ARG A 28 16.60 -11.96 21.48
CA ARG A 28 17.90 -11.48 21.01
C ARG A 28 18.45 -12.39 19.92
N LEU A 29 18.77 -11.81 18.77
CA LEU A 29 19.58 -12.49 17.76
C LEU A 29 20.99 -12.70 18.27
N ARG A 30 21.45 -13.94 18.29
CA ARG A 30 22.81 -14.32 18.75
C ARG A 30 23.86 -14.11 17.69
N GLU A 31 23.47 -14.15 16.43
CA GLU A 31 24.34 -13.97 15.29
C GLU A 31 24.05 -12.64 14.60
N ARG A 32 25.07 -12.04 14.03
CA ARG A 32 24.91 -10.86 13.18
C ARG A 32 24.16 -11.23 11.92
N LEU A 33 23.31 -10.31 11.45
CA LEU A 33 22.64 -10.48 10.17
C LEU A 33 23.68 -10.65 9.05
N SER A 34 23.49 -11.67 8.22
CA SER A 34 24.29 -11.88 7.01
C SER A 34 23.77 -10.95 5.91
N VAL A 35 24.22 -9.70 5.95
CA VAL A 35 23.91 -8.70 4.93
C VAL A 35 25.16 -8.35 4.14
N SER A 36 24.97 -7.96 2.89
CA SER A 36 26.06 -7.47 2.04
C SER A 36 26.74 -6.25 2.64
N LYS A 37 28.00 -6.03 2.28
CA LYS A 37 28.72 -4.80 2.65
C LYS A 37 27.97 -3.59 2.09
N ALA A 38 27.96 -2.48 2.85
CA ALA A 38 27.41 -1.24 2.37
C ALA A 38 28.16 -0.76 1.11
N LEU A 39 27.39 -0.34 0.12
CA LEU A 39 27.89 0.25 -1.11
C LEU A 39 27.90 1.78 -0.98
N THR A 40 28.79 2.43 -1.71
CA THR A 40 28.68 3.86 -1.97
C THR A 40 27.48 4.12 -2.90
N GLU A 41 27.02 5.35 -2.99
CA GLU A 41 25.91 5.71 -3.88
C GLU A 41 26.19 5.35 -5.34
N SER A 42 27.40 5.60 -5.82
CA SER A 42 27.81 5.26 -7.19
C SER A 42 27.77 3.74 -7.44
N GLU A 43 28.35 2.97 -6.53
CA GLU A 43 28.35 1.49 -6.63
C GLU A 43 26.93 0.92 -6.55
N TYR A 44 26.05 1.55 -5.74
CA TYR A 44 24.66 1.14 -5.64
C TYR A 44 23.89 1.41 -6.94
N LEU A 45 24.06 2.59 -7.53
CA LEU A 45 23.41 2.93 -8.81
C LEU A 45 23.88 2.00 -9.93
N GLU A 46 25.17 1.73 -10.03
CA GLU A 46 25.71 0.78 -11.01
C GLU A 46 25.15 -0.64 -10.79
N HIS A 47 25.04 -1.07 -9.54
CA HIS A 47 24.45 -2.36 -9.19
C HIS A 47 22.98 -2.44 -9.59
N ILE A 48 22.19 -1.41 -9.31
CA ILE A 48 20.76 -1.36 -9.67
C ILE A 48 20.56 -1.31 -11.19
N ASP A 49 21.38 -0.56 -11.91
CA ASP A 49 21.36 -0.53 -13.38
C ASP A 49 21.67 -1.91 -13.96
N GLY A 50 22.66 -2.62 -13.38
CA GLY A 50 22.97 -3.99 -13.76
C GLY A 50 21.82 -4.97 -13.51
N LEU A 51 21.08 -4.81 -12.43
CA LEU A 51 19.87 -5.60 -12.15
C LEU A 51 18.73 -5.24 -13.14
N ALA A 52 18.51 -3.96 -13.39
CA ALA A 52 17.49 -3.48 -14.30
C ALA A 52 17.74 -3.98 -15.74
N ALA A 53 19.00 -4.02 -16.18
CA ALA A 53 19.40 -4.51 -17.49
C ALA A 53 19.10 -6.01 -17.74
N GLN A 54 18.86 -6.79 -16.67
CA GLN A 54 18.48 -8.20 -16.79
C GLN A 54 16.99 -8.35 -17.16
N ASN A 55 16.18 -7.31 -17.06
CA ASN A 55 14.78 -7.35 -17.45
C ASN A 55 14.64 -7.19 -18.95
N THR A 56 13.90 -8.11 -19.55
CA THR A 56 13.54 -8.01 -20.97
C THR A 56 12.16 -7.39 -21.09
N VAL A 57 12.07 -6.27 -21.80
CA VAL A 57 10.78 -5.61 -22.07
C VAL A 57 10.10 -6.30 -23.24
N PHE A 58 9.10 -7.11 -22.95
CA PHE A 58 8.28 -7.78 -23.95
C PHE A 58 7.05 -6.94 -24.33
N ARG A 59 6.47 -7.21 -25.50
CA ARG A 59 5.11 -6.76 -25.81
C ARG A 59 4.15 -7.55 -24.94
N ASN A 60 3.44 -6.87 -24.07
CA ASN A 60 2.53 -7.51 -23.13
C ASN A 60 1.13 -7.67 -23.77
N TYR A 61 0.65 -8.91 -23.83
CA TYR A 61 -0.70 -9.28 -24.24
C TYR A 61 -1.50 -9.92 -23.09
N ILE A 62 -0.94 -9.91 -21.87
CA ILE A 62 -1.56 -10.41 -20.66
C ILE A 62 -2.11 -9.21 -19.91
N GLY A 63 -3.23 -9.33 -19.24
CA GLY A 63 -3.76 -8.26 -18.40
C GLY A 63 -5.22 -8.39 -18.04
N MET A 64 -6.02 -9.10 -18.86
CA MET A 64 -7.44 -9.36 -18.60
C MET A 64 -8.22 -8.09 -18.21
N GLY A 65 -7.94 -6.98 -18.89
CA GLY A 65 -8.54 -5.66 -18.61
C GLY A 65 -7.57 -4.61 -18.09
N TYR A 66 -6.40 -5.00 -17.60
CA TYR A 66 -5.33 -4.09 -17.15
C TYR A 66 -4.31 -3.91 -18.28
N TYR A 67 -4.38 -2.79 -18.96
CA TYR A 67 -3.49 -2.45 -20.07
C TYR A 67 -2.64 -1.25 -19.71
N PRO A 68 -1.43 -1.13 -20.34
CA PRO A 68 -0.61 0.06 -20.17
C PRO A 68 -1.36 1.32 -20.57
N THR A 69 -1.11 2.40 -19.84
CA THR A 69 -1.64 3.73 -20.13
C THR A 69 -0.49 4.68 -20.49
N GLU A 70 -0.76 5.63 -21.36
CA GLU A 70 0.20 6.68 -21.68
C GLU A 70 0.02 7.84 -20.69
N VAL A 71 1.09 8.17 -19.97
CA VAL A 71 1.11 9.31 -19.04
C VAL A 71 1.66 10.53 -19.78
N PRO A 72 0.88 11.63 -19.93
CA PRO A 72 1.39 12.86 -20.51
C PRO A 72 2.63 13.38 -19.78
N SER A 73 3.63 13.86 -20.54
CA SER A 73 4.91 14.28 -19.97
C SER A 73 4.77 15.39 -18.92
N VAL A 74 3.78 16.27 -19.07
CA VAL A 74 3.49 17.34 -18.10
C VAL A 74 3.01 16.78 -16.77
N ILE A 75 2.19 15.74 -16.79
CA ILE A 75 1.72 15.05 -15.56
C ILE A 75 2.87 14.32 -14.90
N ARG A 76 3.66 13.58 -15.70
CA ARG A 76 4.83 12.87 -15.19
C ARG A 76 5.77 13.82 -14.45
N ARG A 77 6.18 14.91 -15.08
CA ARG A 77 7.12 15.88 -14.51
C ARG A 77 6.55 16.64 -13.31
N ASN A 78 5.31 17.14 -13.41
CA ASN A 78 4.76 18.07 -12.44
C ASN A 78 4.04 17.39 -11.28
N VAL A 79 3.67 16.13 -11.41
CA VAL A 79 2.98 15.35 -10.37
C VAL A 79 3.85 14.19 -9.91
N LEU A 80 4.17 13.25 -10.79
CA LEU A 80 4.86 12.00 -10.39
C LEU A 80 6.31 12.21 -9.97
N GLU A 81 7.01 13.19 -10.56
CA GLU A 81 8.40 13.52 -10.22
C GLU A 81 8.52 14.66 -9.19
N ASN A 82 7.42 15.27 -8.79
CA ASN A 82 7.44 16.39 -7.87
C ASN A 82 7.42 15.92 -6.41
N PRO A 83 8.47 16.19 -5.62
CA PRO A 83 8.56 15.74 -4.22
C PRO A 83 7.49 16.36 -3.30
N GLY A 84 6.80 17.43 -3.72
CA GLY A 84 5.63 17.97 -3.03
C GLY A 84 4.40 17.06 -3.13
N TRP A 85 4.37 16.16 -4.11
CA TRP A 85 3.26 15.25 -4.37
C TRP A 85 3.55 13.82 -3.97
N TYR A 86 4.72 13.28 -4.30
CA TYR A 86 5.01 11.91 -3.97
C TYR A 86 5.47 11.76 -2.52
N THR A 87 4.93 10.78 -1.84
CA THR A 87 5.37 10.34 -0.52
C THR A 87 4.91 8.90 -0.32
N ALA A 88 5.69 8.13 0.41
CA ALA A 88 5.30 6.80 0.83
C ALA A 88 4.21 6.80 1.92
N TYR A 89 3.86 7.98 2.46
CA TYR A 89 2.90 8.11 3.55
C TYR A 89 1.46 8.16 3.05
N THR A 90 0.60 7.34 3.64
CA THR A 90 -0.84 7.41 3.37
C THR A 90 -1.43 8.71 3.93
N PRO A 91 -2.32 9.41 3.21
CA PRO A 91 -2.77 10.76 3.57
C PRO A 91 -3.81 10.78 4.72
N TYR A 92 -3.52 10.12 5.83
CA TYR A 92 -4.38 10.16 7.02
C TYR A 92 -4.21 11.44 7.85
N GLN A 93 -3.05 12.08 7.76
CA GLN A 93 -2.73 13.31 8.47
C GLN A 93 -2.79 14.50 7.51
N ALA A 94 -3.68 15.43 7.80
CA ALA A 94 -3.88 16.62 6.98
C ALA A 94 -2.60 17.47 6.89
N GLU A 95 -1.83 17.56 7.95
CA GLU A 95 -0.63 18.36 8.07
C GLU A 95 0.44 17.95 7.04
N ILE A 96 0.57 16.65 6.79
CA ILE A 96 1.57 16.09 5.85
C ILE A 96 1.03 16.03 4.43
N ALA A 97 -0.29 15.99 4.26
CA ALA A 97 -0.94 15.66 3.00
C ALA A 97 -1.80 16.78 2.41
N GLN A 98 -1.63 18.04 2.82
CA GLN A 98 -2.53 19.15 2.46
C GLN A 98 -2.79 19.28 0.95
N GLY A 99 -1.73 19.32 0.12
CA GLY A 99 -1.90 19.41 -1.34
C GLY A 99 -2.57 18.18 -1.95
N ARG A 100 -2.38 17.01 -1.34
CA ARG A 100 -3.02 15.77 -1.79
C ARG A 100 -4.48 15.68 -1.38
N LEU A 101 -4.88 16.32 -0.28
CA LEU A 101 -6.29 16.40 0.12
C LEU A 101 -7.13 17.13 -0.92
N GLU A 102 -6.63 18.21 -1.51
CA GLU A 102 -7.29 18.89 -2.62
C GLU A 102 -7.43 17.95 -3.83
N ALA A 103 -6.38 17.21 -4.19
CA ALA A 103 -6.43 16.22 -5.27
C ALA A 103 -7.45 15.11 -4.99
N LEU A 104 -7.56 14.64 -3.75
CA LEU A 104 -8.55 13.63 -3.35
C LEU A 104 -9.99 14.17 -3.48
N LEU A 105 -10.24 15.43 -3.09
CA LEU A 105 -11.54 16.06 -3.28
C LEU A 105 -11.91 16.18 -4.76
N ASN A 106 -10.96 16.61 -5.60
CA ASN A 106 -11.15 16.68 -7.04
C ASN A 106 -11.47 15.30 -7.64
N PHE A 107 -10.77 14.25 -7.19
CA PHE A 107 -11.04 12.87 -7.60
C PHE A 107 -12.46 12.43 -7.20
N GLN A 108 -12.87 12.65 -5.94
CA GLN A 108 -14.21 12.32 -5.48
C GLN A 108 -15.29 13.02 -6.30
N THR A 109 -15.14 14.32 -6.55
CA THR A 109 -16.05 15.10 -7.37
C THR A 109 -16.15 14.54 -8.78
N MET A 110 -15.02 14.26 -9.42
CA MET A 110 -14.97 13.69 -10.76
C MET A 110 -15.67 12.33 -10.84
N VAL A 111 -15.45 11.46 -9.86
CA VAL A 111 -16.09 10.14 -9.83
C VAL A 111 -17.60 10.26 -9.63
N MET A 112 -18.06 11.16 -8.74
CA MET A 112 -19.47 11.44 -8.55
C MET A 112 -20.12 11.93 -9.84
N ASP A 113 -19.49 12.86 -10.53
CA ASP A 113 -20.00 13.41 -11.80
C ASP A 113 -20.07 12.35 -12.91
N LEU A 114 -19.06 11.48 -13.00
CA LEU A 114 -19.01 10.42 -14.01
C LEU A 114 -20.02 9.28 -13.75
N THR A 115 -20.27 8.96 -12.49
CA THR A 115 -21.12 7.83 -12.10
C THR A 115 -22.55 8.20 -11.75
N GLY A 116 -22.82 9.48 -11.47
CA GLY A 116 -24.10 9.95 -10.95
C GLY A 116 -24.38 9.52 -9.50
N MET A 117 -23.37 9.05 -8.78
CA MET A 117 -23.48 8.69 -7.35
C MET A 117 -23.45 9.94 -6.48
N GLU A 118 -24.22 9.92 -5.37
CA GLU A 118 -24.29 11.05 -4.43
C GLU A 118 -23.01 11.22 -3.62
N VAL A 119 -22.26 10.13 -3.40
CA VAL A 119 -21.03 10.11 -2.61
C VAL A 119 -20.03 9.19 -3.29
N ALA A 120 -18.79 9.62 -3.37
CA ALA A 120 -17.65 8.80 -3.74
C ALA A 120 -16.60 8.80 -2.62
N ASN A 121 -15.91 7.70 -2.49
CA ASN A 121 -14.73 7.58 -1.62
C ASN A 121 -13.46 7.87 -2.44
N ALA A 122 -12.34 8.06 -1.75
CA ALA A 122 -11.03 8.19 -2.33
C ALA A 122 -9.98 7.54 -1.41
N SER A 123 -8.79 7.31 -1.95
CA SER A 123 -7.66 6.82 -1.14
C SER A 123 -7.79 5.38 -0.63
N LEU A 124 -8.46 4.51 -1.37
CA LEU A 124 -8.32 3.06 -1.20
C LEU A 124 -7.12 2.56 -2.03
N LEU A 125 -6.60 1.39 -1.69
CA LEU A 125 -5.39 0.86 -2.30
C LEU A 125 -5.56 0.64 -3.82
N ASP A 126 -6.65 -0.02 -4.22
CA ASP A 126 -7.02 -0.32 -5.60
C ASP A 126 -8.52 -0.61 -5.73
N GLU A 127 -9.00 -0.83 -6.95
CA GLU A 127 -10.42 -1.14 -7.23
C GLU A 127 -10.86 -2.47 -6.64
N GLY A 128 -9.99 -3.46 -6.59
CA GLY A 128 -10.30 -4.77 -6.00
C GLY A 128 -10.51 -4.65 -4.50
N THR A 129 -9.64 -3.93 -3.80
CA THR A 129 -9.78 -3.62 -2.37
C THR A 129 -11.04 -2.79 -2.11
N ALA A 130 -11.34 -1.80 -2.97
CA ALA A 130 -12.56 -1.01 -2.84
C ALA A 130 -13.82 -1.87 -2.91
N ALA A 131 -13.88 -2.83 -3.85
CA ALA A 131 -14.98 -3.76 -3.98
C ALA A 131 -15.12 -4.70 -2.77
N ALA A 132 -14.00 -5.21 -2.25
CA ALA A 132 -13.98 -6.06 -1.06
C ALA A 132 -14.43 -5.30 0.20
N GLU A 133 -13.95 -4.07 0.39
CA GLU A 133 -14.38 -3.22 1.50
C GLU A 133 -15.84 -2.80 1.39
N ALA A 134 -16.34 -2.52 0.19
CA ALA A 134 -17.76 -2.25 -0.03
C ALA A 134 -18.63 -3.45 0.36
N MET A 135 -18.22 -4.67 0.02
CA MET A 135 -18.90 -5.89 0.45
C MET A 135 -18.93 -5.99 1.98
N ALA A 136 -17.81 -5.82 2.65
CA ALA A 136 -17.71 -5.89 4.10
C ALA A 136 -18.56 -4.81 4.79
N MET A 137 -18.52 -3.58 4.28
CA MET A 137 -19.31 -2.46 4.77
C MET A 137 -20.82 -2.73 4.64
N LEU A 138 -21.28 -3.13 3.46
CA LEU A 138 -22.68 -3.45 3.21
C LEU A 138 -23.17 -4.63 4.06
N PHE A 139 -22.33 -5.63 4.26
CA PHE A 139 -22.64 -6.75 5.14
C PHE A 139 -22.81 -6.30 6.60
N THR A 140 -21.96 -5.43 7.08
CA THR A 140 -21.99 -4.93 8.46
C THR A 140 -23.15 -3.95 8.69
N ALA A 141 -23.45 -3.11 7.72
CA ALA A 141 -24.51 -2.08 7.79
C ALA A 141 -25.93 -2.62 7.55
N ARG A 142 -26.12 -3.94 7.39
CA ARG A 142 -27.45 -4.53 7.15
C ARG A 142 -28.44 -4.19 8.26
N PRO A 143 -29.65 -3.74 7.92
CA PRO A 143 -30.73 -3.54 8.90
C PRO A 143 -31.07 -4.84 9.65
N ARG A 144 -31.48 -4.72 10.90
CA ARG A 144 -31.85 -5.88 11.76
C ARG A 144 -32.82 -6.87 11.09
N PRO A 145 -33.85 -6.46 10.34
CA PRO A 145 -34.74 -7.41 9.64
C PRO A 145 -33.99 -8.27 8.60
N GLN A 146 -33.02 -7.70 7.88
CA GLN A 146 -32.21 -8.43 6.89
C GLN A 146 -31.27 -9.43 7.56
N VAL A 147 -30.67 -9.06 8.70
CA VAL A 147 -29.84 -9.97 9.51
C VAL A 147 -30.67 -11.15 10.01
N LYS A 148 -31.89 -10.88 10.55
CA LYS A 148 -32.82 -11.95 11.01
C LYS A 148 -33.28 -12.85 9.86
N ALA A 149 -33.45 -12.29 8.66
CA ALA A 149 -33.83 -13.05 7.46
C ALA A 149 -32.66 -13.82 6.83
N GLY A 150 -31.46 -13.77 7.41
CA GLY A 150 -30.28 -14.48 6.91
C GLY A 150 -29.80 -14.01 5.53
N LYS A 151 -30.02 -12.73 5.17
CA LYS A 151 -29.56 -12.19 3.88
C LYS A 151 -28.04 -12.01 3.89
N ASN A 152 -27.33 -13.05 3.50
CA ASN A 152 -25.85 -13.15 3.56
C ASN A 152 -25.21 -13.27 2.18
N ARG A 153 -25.93 -12.96 1.10
CA ARG A 153 -25.42 -13.06 -0.27
C ARG A 153 -25.04 -11.69 -0.78
N PHE A 154 -23.88 -11.60 -1.40
CA PHE A 154 -23.42 -10.46 -2.17
C PHE A 154 -23.40 -10.88 -3.64
N LEU A 155 -24.09 -10.13 -4.50
CA LEU A 155 -24.16 -10.40 -5.93
C LEU A 155 -23.09 -9.60 -6.63
N ILE A 156 -22.34 -10.24 -7.52
CA ILE A 156 -21.28 -9.67 -8.31
C ILE A 156 -21.57 -10.00 -9.77
N ASP A 157 -21.37 -9.05 -10.65
CA ASP A 157 -21.48 -9.23 -12.09
C ASP A 157 -20.36 -10.18 -12.59
N GLU A 158 -20.69 -11.09 -13.49
CA GLU A 158 -19.71 -12.02 -14.07
C GLU A 158 -18.64 -11.36 -14.93
N ALA A 159 -18.90 -10.14 -15.41
CA ALA A 159 -17.96 -9.34 -16.20
C ALA A 159 -16.92 -8.59 -15.37
N VAL A 160 -16.97 -8.71 -14.03
CA VAL A 160 -15.94 -8.12 -13.16
C VAL A 160 -14.60 -8.82 -13.40
N TYR A 161 -13.53 -8.04 -13.37
CA TYR A 161 -12.17 -8.57 -13.61
C TYR A 161 -11.82 -9.71 -12.65
N PRO A 162 -11.20 -10.78 -13.14
CA PRO A 162 -10.84 -11.94 -12.30
C PRO A 162 -9.98 -11.58 -11.10
N GLN A 163 -9.12 -10.56 -11.21
CA GLN A 163 -8.28 -10.06 -10.12
C GLN A 163 -9.13 -9.47 -9.00
N THR A 164 -10.18 -8.72 -9.33
CA THR A 164 -11.12 -8.14 -8.37
C THR A 164 -11.93 -9.23 -7.68
N LEU A 165 -12.41 -10.22 -8.43
CA LEU A 165 -13.09 -11.41 -7.85
C LEU A 165 -12.19 -12.17 -6.89
N SER A 166 -10.92 -12.36 -7.25
CA SER A 166 -9.92 -13.02 -6.40
C SER A 166 -9.73 -12.27 -5.07
N LEU A 167 -9.64 -10.93 -5.12
CA LEU A 167 -9.47 -10.10 -3.92
C LEU A 167 -10.70 -10.14 -3.01
N ILE A 168 -11.90 -10.08 -3.56
CA ILE A 168 -13.15 -10.22 -2.81
C ILE A 168 -13.17 -11.58 -2.11
N HIS A 169 -12.81 -12.65 -2.81
CA HIS A 169 -12.77 -14.00 -2.25
C HIS A 169 -11.74 -14.16 -1.13
N ILE A 170 -10.55 -13.63 -1.30
CA ILE A 170 -9.47 -13.69 -0.29
C ILE A 170 -9.85 -12.89 0.96
N SER A 171 -10.49 -11.75 0.80
CA SER A 171 -10.85 -10.86 1.91
C SER A 171 -11.96 -11.43 2.79
N GLU A 172 -12.83 -12.29 2.25
CA GLU A 172 -13.97 -12.86 2.97
C GLU A 172 -14.15 -14.38 2.71
N PRO A 173 -13.12 -15.19 2.98
CA PRO A 173 -13.15 -16.62 2.63
C PRO A 173 -14.20 -17.43 3.41
N THR A 174 -14.68 -16.91 4.56
CA THR A 174 -15.68 -17.55 5.42
C THR A 174 -17.11 -17.10 5.12
N ARG A 175 -17.29 -16.03 4.38
CA ARG A 175 -18.60 -15.52 3.97
C ARG A 175 -18.88 -16.04 2.57
N ARG A 176 -19.88 -16.90 2.42
CA ARG A 176 -20.24 -17.46 1.11
C ARG A 176 -20.66 -16.33 0.17
N ALA A 177 -19.71 -15.76 -0.58
CA ALA A 177 -20.00 -15.05 -1.82
C ALA A 177 -20.49 -16.13 -2.82
N ILE A 178 -21.70 -15.98 -3.33
CA ILE A 178 -22.18 -16.77 -4.44
C ILE A 178 -22.04 -15.86 -5.66
N ILE A 179 -21.15 -16.23 -6.52
CA ILE A 179 -20.95 -15.65 -7.84
C ILE A 179 -22.13 -16.00 -8.72
#